data_6db6ed0d9263e8e8757e690fec80098d
#
_entry.id   6db6ed0d9263e8e8757e690fec80098d
#
_cell.length_a   1.000
_cell.length_b   1.000
_cell.length_c   1.000
_cell.angle_alpha   90.00
_cell.angle_beta   90.00
_cell.angle_gamma   90.00
#
_symmetry.space_group_name_H-M   'P 1'
#
loop_
_entity.id
_entity.type
_entity.pdbx_description
1 polymer ?
#
loop_
_entity_poly.entity_id
_entity_poly.type
_entity_poly.pdbx_seq_one_letter_code
_entity_poly.pdbx_strand_id
1 'polypeptide(L)'
;MKKLPLLASALLVSLLAACGGGGDDPDPTNLNSAFTITSATDTTLNGAYGSANTPLSGVNKLERVGATDLCSFTFENIPRAGGGAVAEGTVEYLVDSSTVRRLVLKLAGGTYESTGAGVSAVSRANNNVTFTGSVLSAGTPTVTITGTIPMRSDRPSSC
;
A
#
# COMPACT_ATOMS: atom_id res chain seq x y z
N MET A 1 12.70 -64.79 -45.14
CA MET A 1 13.55 -63.60 -44.99
C MET A 1 12.72 -62.42 -45.46
N LYS A 2 12.07 -61.72 -44.56
CA LYS A 2 11.28 -60.52 -44.87
C LYS A 2 11.81 -59.37 -44.02
N LYS A 3 12.32 -58.35 -44.65
CA LYS A 3 12.83 -57.13 -44.02
C LYS A 3 11.67 -56.17 -43.76
N LEU A 4 11.49 -55.76 -42.49
CA LEU A 4 10.59 -54.67 -42.13
C LEU A 4 11.33 -53.34 -42.25
N PRO A 5 10.71 -52.30 -42.84
CA PRO A 5 11.24 -50.97 -42.73
C PRO A 5 10.76 -50.28 -41.45
N LEU A 6 11.71 -49.65 -40.74
CA LEU A 6 11.45 -48.73 -39.62
C LEU A 6 10.85 -47.43 -40.18
N LEU A 7 9.64 -47.11 -39.76
CA LEU A 7 9.04 -45.80 -39.90
C LEU A 7 9.49 -44.90 -38.76
N ALA A 8 10.35 -43.94 -39.07
CA ALA A 8 10.73 -42.88 -38.16
C ALA A 8 9.63 -41.80 -38.21
N SER A 9 8.84 -41.71 -37.12
CA SER A 9 7.90 -40.62 -36.92
C SER A 9 8.63 -39.42 -36.34
N ALA A 10 8.83 -38.38 -37.16
CA ALA A 10 9.30 -37.08 -36.75
C ALA A 10 8.16 -36.34 -36.04
N LEU A 11 8.29 -36.19 -34.70
CA LEU A 11 7.44 -35.28 -33.93
C LEU A 11 7.88 -33.85 -34.23
N LEU A 12 7.08 -33.10 -34.94
CA LEU A 12 7.19 -31.63 -35.00
C LEU A 12 6.66 -31.06 -33.71
N VAL A 13 7.57 -30.64 -32.85
CA VAL A 13 7.24 -29.78 -31.72
C VAL A 13 7.08 -28.37 -32.24
N SER A 14 5.83 -27.93 -32.47
CA SER A 14 5.50 -26.55 -32.75
C SER A 14 5.67 -25.73 -31.46
N LEU A 15 6.78 -25.00 -31.36
CA LEU A 15 6.97 -23.91 -30.40
C LEU A 15 5.98 -22.80 -30.75
N LEU A 16 4.84 -22.78 -30.08
CA LEU A 16 4.03 -21.57 -29.99
C LEU A 16 4.83 -20.56 -29.14
N ALA A 17 5.54 -19.67 -29.83
CA ALA A 17 5.98 -18.43 -29.22
C ALA A 17 4.71 -17.65 -28.86
N ALA A 18 4.25 -17.80 -27.62
CA ALA A 18 3.30 -16.88 -27.05
C ALA A 18 3.95 -15.50 -27.02
N CYS A 19 3.57 -14.66 -27.98
CA CYS A 19 3.84 -13.24 -27.96
C CYS A 19 3.11 -12.72 -26.72
N GLY A 20 3.80 -12.65 -25.59
CA GLY A 20 3.32 -12.00 -24.40
C GLY A 20 3.17 -10.53 -24.72
N GLY A 21 1.95 -10.11 -25.09
CA GLY A 21 1.58 -8.72 -25.04
C GLY A 21 1.86 -8.23 -23.62
N GLY A 22 2.67 -7.18 -23.50
CA GLY A 22 2.81 -6.44 -22.27
C GLY A 22 1.46 -5.82 -21.93
N GLY A 23 0.61 -6.61 -21.26
CA GLY A 23 -0.45 -6.07 -20.45
C GLY A 23 0.25 -5.54 -19.21
N ASP A 24 -0.05 -4.31 -18.83
CA ASP A 24 0.24 -3.81 -17.51
C ASP A 24 -0.39 -4.80 -16.53
N ASP A 25 0.40 -5.72 -16.00
CA ASP A 25 -0.04 -6.56 -14.89
C ASP A 25 -0.42 -5.59 -13.80
N PRO A 26 -1.69 -5.55 -13.38
CA PRO A 26 -2.04 -4.72 -12.24
C PRO A 26 -1.15 -5.18 -11.10
N ASP A 27 -0.45 -4.22 -10.50
CA ASP A 27 0.39 -4.43 -9.34
C ASP A 27 -0.33 -5.38 -8.37
N PRO A 28 0.32 -6.43 -7.87
CA PRO A 28 -0.34 -7.53 -7.20
C PRO A 28 -1.34 -7.02 -6.18
N THR A 29 -2.61 -7.34 -6.41
CA THR A 29 -3.76 -6.84 -5.64
C THR A 29 -3.80 -7.35 -4.19
N ASN A 30 -2.83 -8.18 -3.80
CA ASN A 30 -2.69 -8.72 -2.45
C ASN A 30 -1.74 -7.88 -1.58
N LEU A 31 -1.99 -6.59 -1.51
CA LEU A 31 -1.19 -5.71 -0.65
C LEU A 31 -1.73 -5.76 0.77
N ASN A 32 -0.95 -6.38 1.63
CA ASN A 32 -1.31 -6.63 3.03
C ASN A 32 -1.13 -5.35 3.85
N SER A 33 -2.21 -4.80 4.37
CA SER A 33 -2.15 -3.77 5.41
C SER A 33 -2.35 -4.41 6.79
N ALA A 34 -1.56 -3.98 7.75
CA ALA A 34 -1.71 -4.38 9.14
C ALA A 34 -1.20 -3.27 10.06
N PHE A 35 -2.11 -2.64 10.78
CA PHE A 35 -1.75 -1.70 11.82
C PHE A 35 -2.69 -1.85 13.02
N THR A 36 -2.26 -1.33 14.15
CA THR A 36 -3.02 -1.34 15.40
C THR A 36 -3.21 0.08 15.88
N ILE A 37 -4.42 0.44 16.26
CA ILE A 37 -4.69 1.60 17.10
C ILE A 37 -4.43 1.17 18.54
N THR A 38 -3.31 1.62 19.10
CA THR A 38 -2.85 1.23 20.44
C THR A 38 -3.45 2.07 21.55
N SER A 39 -3.88 3.30 21.20
CA SER A 39 -4.55 4.22 22.12
C SER A 39 -5.43 5.17 21.32
N ALA A 40 -6.66 5.33 21.74
CA ALA A 40 -7.59 6.32 21.18
C ALA A 40 -8.42 6.97 22.31
N THR A 41 -8.76 8.24 22.14
CA THR A 41 -9.71 8.94 23.04
C THR A 41 -11.06 8.23 23.05
N ASP A 42 -11.55 7.82 21.88
CA ASP A 42 -12.64 6.86 21.78
C ASP A 42 -12.06 5.44 21.79
N THR A 43 -12.14 4.78 22.92
CA THR A 43 -11.55 3.46 23.13
C THR A 43 -12.18 2.37 22.26
N THR A 44 -13.35 2.59 21.67
CA THR A 44 -13.98 1.66 20.72
C THR A 44 -13.19 1.55 19.42
N LEU A 45 -12.33 2.51 19.10
CA LEU A 45 -11.44 2.49 17.96
C LEU A 45 -10.17 1.65 18.18
N ASN A 46 -9.82 1.32 19.42
CA ASN A 46 -8.64 0.51 19.73
C ASN A 46 -8.75 -0.88 19.12
N GLY A 47 -7.65 -1.39 18.60
CA GLY A 47 -7.57 -2.74 18.05
C GLY A 47 -6.75 -2.84 16.78
N ALA A 48 -6.65 -4.06 16.29
CA ALA A 48 -5.97 -4.36 15.04
C ALA A 48 -6.87 -4.05 13.83
N TYR A 49 -6.27 -3.48 12.82
CA TYR A 49 -6.86 -3.20 11.50
C TYR A 49 -6.03 -3.92 10.45
N GLY A 50 -6.66 -4.62 9.54
CA GLY A 50 -5.93 -5.36 8.52
C GLY A 50 -6.79 -5.80 7.35
N SER A 51 -6.13 -5.89 6.19
CA SER A 51 -6.73 -6.41 4.97
C SER A 51 -5.65 -7.12 4.15
N ALA A 52 -5.98 -8.26 3.57
CA ALA A 52 -5.13 -8.95 2.60
C ALA A 52 -5.18 -8.28 1.22
N ASN A 53 -6.22 -7.50 0.96
CA ASN A 53 -6.46 -6.80 -0.30
C ASN A 53 -6.85 -5.35 0.00
N THR A 54 -5.87 -4.52 0.29
CA THR A 54 -6.12 -3.10 0.56
C THR A 54 -6.24 -2.34 -0.76
N PRO A 55 -7.38 -1.71 -1.06
CA PRO A 55 -7.49 -0.81 -2.20
C PRO A 55 -6.56 0.39 -2.02
N LEU A 56 -5.68 0.60 -3.00
CA LEU A 56 -4.71 1.69 -3.02
C LEU A 56 -4.86 2.50 -4.30
N SER A 57 -4.77 3.82 -4.19
CA SER A 57 -4.56 4.67 -5.37
C SER A 57 -3.13 4.53 -5.89
N GLY A 58 -2.91 4.90 -7.16
CA GLY A 58 -1.56 5.19 -7.65
C GLY A 58 -0.89 6.28 -6.80
N VAL A 59 0.43 6.24 -6.71
CA VAL A 59 1.20 7.30 -6.05
C VAL A 59 1.34 8.48 -7.02
N ASN A 60 0.90 9.65 -6.61
CA ASN A 60 0.99 10.88 -7.38
C ASN A 60 2.11 11.77 -6.85
N LYS A 61 2.86 12.37 -7.77
CA LYS A 61 3.79 13.44 -7.44
C LYS A 61 3.04 14.77 -7.44
N LEU A 62 3.14 15.50 -6.34
CA LEU A 62 2.55 16.84 -6.14
C LEU A 62 3.65 17.88 -6.17
N GLU A 63 3.69 18.65 -7.26
CA GLU A 63 4.67 19.74 -7.40
C GLU A 63 4.30 20.92 -6.49
N ARG A 64 5.32 21.50 -5.85
CA ARG A 64 5.17 22.60 -4.89
C ARG A 64 6.12 23.73 -5.22
N VAL A 65 5.56 24.91 -5.50
CA VAL A 65 6.36 26.09 -5.79
C VAL A 65 7.13 26.54 -4.54
N GLY A 66 8.46 26.62 -4.65
CA GLY A 66 9.34 27.10 -3.57
C GLY A 66 9.51 26.12 -2.39
N ALA A 67 9.10 24.87 -2.56
CA ALA A 67 9.25 23.82 -1.54
C ALA A 67 9.52 22.47 -2.19
N THR A 68 10.03 21.51 -1.39
CA THR A 68 10.22 20.12 -1.86
C THR A 68 8.88 19.50 -2.25
N ASP A 69 8.84 18.87 -3.41
CA ASP A 69 7.67 18.15 -3.90
C ASP A 69 7.24 17.03 -2.95
N LEU A 70 6.00 16.66 -3.04
CA LEU A 70 5.42 15.57 -2.26
C LEU A 70 5.00 14.40 -3.16
N CYS A 71 4.98 13.23 -2.58
CA CYS A 71 4.29 12.07 -3.09
C CYS A 71 3.06 11.80 -2.23
N SER A 72 1.96 11.43 -2.85
CA SER A 72 0.70 11.17 -2.15
C SER A 72 0.00 9.94 -2.69
N PHE A 73 -0.60 9.15 -1.81
CA PHE A 73 -1.50 8.06 -2.16
C PHE A 73 -2.60 7.89 -1.12
N THR A 74 -3.69 7.23 -1.50
CA THR A 74 -4.80 6.89 -0.62
C THR A 74 -4.89 5.38 -0.42
N PHE A 75 -5.44 4.99 0.72
CA PHE A 75 -5.82 3.63 1.05
C PHE A 75 -7.25 3.60 1.57
N GLU A 76 -7.94 2.50 1.34
CA GLU A 76 -9.36 2.35 1.67
C GLU A 76 -9.65 0.95 2.23
N ASN A 77 -10.81 0.83 2.88
CA ASN A 77 -11.42 -0.43 3.29
C ASN A 77 -10.50 -1.34 4.13
N ILE A 78 -9.78 -0.79 5.10
CA ILE A 78 -9.03 -1.58 6.07
C ILE A 78 -9.94 -1.87 7.29
N PRO A 79 -10.52 -3.07 7.39
CA PRO A 79 -11.45 -3.38 8.46
C PRO A 79 -10.73 -3.59 9.80
N ARG A 80 -11.42 -3.25 10.88
CA ARG A 80 -11.02 -3.61 12.24
C ARG A 80 -11.28 -5.11 12.47
N ALA A 81 -10.32 -5.79 13.07
CA ALA A 81 -10.50 -7.17 13.52
C ALA A 81 -11.63 -7.25 14.55
N GLY A 82 -12.58 -8.15 14.32
CA GLY A 82 -13.80 -8.25 15.13
C GLY A 82 -14.95 -7.35 14.67
N GLY A 83 -14.78 -6.62 13.56
CA GLY A 83 -15.83 -5.80 12.93
C GLY A 83 -15.94 -4.40 13.50
N GLY A 84 -16.92 -3.64 13.00
CA GLY A 84 -17.21 -2.28 13.39
C GLY A 84 -16.54 -1.24 12.48
N ALA A 85 -15.48 -0.61 12.94
CA ALA A 85 -14.83 0.47 12.19
C ALA A 85 -14.04 -0.03 10.98
N VAL A 86 -14.06 0.78 9.93
CA VAL A 86 -13.21 0.65 8.74
C VAL A 86 -12.32 1.88 8.67
N ALA A 87 -11.04 1.68 8.34
CA ALA A 87 -10.08 2.74 8.17
C ALA A 87 -9.84 3.03 6.68
N GLU A 88 -9.74 4.31 6.37
CA GLU A 88 -9.30 4.83 5.08
C GLU A 88 -8.43 6.07 5.31
N GLY A 89 -7.64 6.47 4.32
CA GLY A 89 -6.86 7.68 4.51
C GLY A 89 -5.92 8.03 3.37
N THR A 90 -5.06 9.00 3.66
CA THR A 90 -4.07 9.55 2.73
C THR A 90 -2.72 9.65 3.40
N VAL A 91 -1.68 9.25 2.69
CA VAL A 91 -0.29 9.44 3.10
C VAL A 91 0.37 10.44 2.16
N GLU A 92 1.05 11.43 2.73
CA GLU A 92 1.90 12.36 1.99
C GLU A 92 3.34 12.29 2.55
N TYR A 93 4.31 12.20 1.65
CA TYR A 93 5.71 12.11 2.02
C TYR A 93 6.59 12.89 1.05
N LEU A 94 7.79 13.25 1.48
CA LEU A 94 8.71 14.04 0.67
C LEU A 94 9.31 13.18 -0.45
N VAL A 95 9.45 13.78 -1.64
CA VAL A 95 10.21 13.22 -2.76
C VAL A 95 11.64 12.90 -2.29
N ASP A 96 12.18 11.78 -2.74
CA ASP A 96 13.54 11.30 -2.42
C ASP A 96 13.86 11.19 -0.91
N SER A 97 12.84 11.11 -0.07
CA SER A 97 12.98 11.03 1.38
C SER A 97 12.12 9.91 1.96
N SER A 98 12.50 9.39 3.11
CA SER A 98 11.67 8.48 3.92
C SER A 98 10.70 9.22 4.85
N THR A 99 10.69 10.56 4.81
CA THR A 99 9.91 11.37 5.77
C THR A 99 8.45 11.46 5.36
N VAL A 100 7.56 10.93 6.19
CA VAL A 100 6.11 11.18 6.10
C VAL A 100 5.83 12.60 6.57
N ARG A 101 5.19 13.38 5.72
CA ARG A 101 4.82 14.78 6.02
C ARG A 101 3.44 14.88 6.63
N ARG A 102 2.53 14.05 6.16
CA ARG A 102 1.15 14.07 6.61
C ARG A 102 0.55 12.69 6.48
N LEU A 103 -0.17 12.28 7.49
CA LEU A 103 -1.08 11.14 7.46
C LEU A 103 -2.46 11.65 7.83
N VAL A 104 -3.42 11.37 7.00
CA VAL A 104 -4.84 11.51 7.31
C VAL A 104 -5.42 10.12 7.48
N LEU A 105 -6.08 9.88 8.59
CA LEU A 105 -6.77 8.62 8.89
C LEU A 105 -8.24 8.95 9.18
N LYS A 106 -9.13 8.40 8.37
CA LYS A 106 -10.57 8.47 8.59
C LYS A 106 -11.04 7.18 9.23
N LEU A 107 -11.72 7.31 10.33
CA LEU A 107 -12.32 6.23 11.12
C LEU A 107 -13.78 6.58 11.40
N ALA A 108 -14.55 5.61 11.90
CA ALA A 108 -15.91 5.89 12.37
C ALA A 108 -15.91 7.08 13.35
N GLY A 109 -16.57 8.15 12.95
CA GLY A 109 -16.77 9.33 13.81
C GLY A 109 -15.72 10.45 13.66
N GLY A 110 -14.67 10.32 12.82
CA GLY A 110 -13.74 11.44 12.67
C GLY A 110 -12.63 11.27 11.66
N THR A 111 -12.00 12.41 11.35
CA THR A 111 -10.79 12.49 10.55
C THR A 111 -9.65 12.92 11.46
N TYR A 112 -8.64 12.06 11.58
CA TYR A 112 -7.46 12.26 12.41
C TYR A 112 -6.26 12.56 11.54
N GLU A 113 -5.48 13.53 11.92
CA GLU A 113 -4.36 14.02 11.10
C GLU A 113 -3.07 14.15 11.91
N SER A 114 -1.96 13.79 11.30
CA SER A 114 -0.61 14.07 11.79
C SER A 114 0.13 14.90 10.74
N THR A 115 0.67 16.05 11.14
CA THR A 115 1.44 16.95 10.28
C THR A 115 2.91 17.03 10.65
N GLY A 116 3.36 16.21 11.58
CA GLY A 116 4.73 16.19 12.08
C GLY A 116 5.62 15.17 11.41
N ALA A 117 6.93 15.44 11.39
CA ALA A 117 7.93 14.40 11.25
C ALA A 117 7.85 13.53 12.52
N GLY A 118 7.03 12.51 12.46
CA GLY A 118 6.82 11.59 13.56
C GLY A 118 7.64 10.31 13.38
N VAL A 119 7.29 9.33 14.15
CA VAL A 119 7.82 7.97 14.10
C VAL A 119 7.22 7.17 12.91
N SER A 120 7.08 7.82 11.78
CA SER A 120 6.55 7.24 10.53
C SER A 120 7.58 7.35 9.43
N ALA A 121 7.78 6.28 8.66
CA ALA A 121 8.77 6.23 7.62
C ALA A 121 8.26 5.50 6.36
N VAL A 122 8.65 6.02 5.20
CA VAL A 122 8.42 5.38 3.90
C VAL A 122 9.60 4.48 3.57
N SER A 123 9.33 3.23 3.26
CA SER A 123 10.27 2.28 2.69
C SER A 123 9.93 2.00 1.22
N ARG A 124 10.66 2.62 0.31
CA ARG A 124 10.49 2.39 -1.13
C ARG A 124 10.91 0.98 -1.54
N ALA A 125 11.94 0.44 -0.89
CA ALA A 125 12.41 -0.92 -1.15
C ALA A 125 11.38 -1.98 -0.77
N ASN A 126 10.58 -1.72 0.27
CA ASN A 126 9.56 -2.65 0.75
C ASN A 126 8.13 -2.25 0.32
N ASN A 127 7.99 -1.19 -0.48
CA ASN A 127 6.70 -0.65 -0.91
C ASN A 127 5.71 -0.48 0.24
N ASN A 128 6.12 0.20 1.31
CA ASN A 128 5.25 0.44 2.44
C ASN A 128 5.59 1.70 3.23
N VAL A 129 4.64 2.10 4.07
CA VAL A 129 4.81 3.13 5.10
C VAL A 129 4.63 2.47 6.45
N THR A 130 5.61 2.65 7.34
CA THR A 130 5.60 2.11 8.71
C THR A 130 5.32 3.22 9.71
N PHE A 131 4.48 2.92 10.69
CA PHE A 131 4.13 3.78 11.80
C PHE A 131 4.58 3.12 13.12
N THR A 132 5.20 3.90 13.99
CA THR A 132 5.68 3.40 15.30
C THR A 132 5.22 4.36 16.38
N GLY A 133 4.02 4.16 16.90
CA GLY A 133 3.42 5.05 17.89
C GLY A 133 3.11 6.45 17.35
N SER A 134 2.70 6.54 16.07
CA SER A 134 2.35 7.82 15.46
C SER A 134 1.03 8.34 16.00
N VAL A 135 1.03 9.55 16.54
CA VAL A 135 -0.15 10.21 17.09
C VAL A 135 -0.81 11.08 16.05
N LEU A 136 -2.10 10.88 15.86
CA LEU A 136 -2.96 11.70 14.99
C LEU A 136 -4.05 12.34 15.84
N SER A 137 -4.49 13.53 15.45
CA SER A 137 -5.54 14.27 16.17
C SER A 137 -6.66 14.75 15.23
N ALA A 138 -7.85 14.85 15.81
CA ALA A 138 -9.02 15.49 15.21
C ALA A 138 -9.48 16.63 16.15
N GLY A 139 -8.59 17.59 16.39
CA GLY A 139 -8.72 18.55 17.48
C GLY A 139 -8.39 17.91 18.83
N THR A 140 -9.39 17.77 19.71
CA THR A 140 -9.20 17.14 21.04
C THR A 140 -9.07 15.60 20.97
N PRO A 141 -9.91 14.86 20.20
CA PRO A 141 -9.76 13.41 20.13
C PRO A 141 -8.48 13.03 19.38
N THR A 142 -7.78 12.02 19.90
CA THR A 142 -6.52 11.49 19.35
C THR A 142 -6.59 10.00 19.13
N VAL A 143 -5.78 9.51 18.20
CA VAL A 143 -5.45 8.09 18.02
C VAL A 143 -3.96 7.91 17.89
N THR A 144 -3.43 6.80 18.40
CA THR A 144 -2.04 6.39 18.23
C THR A 144 -1.98 5.11 17.44
N ILE A 145 -1.21 5.10 16.35
CA ILE A 145 -1.13 3.95 15.45
C ILE A 145 0.29 3.37 15.41
N THR A 146 0.34 2.04 15.26
CA THR A 146 1.58 1.29 15.01
C THR A 146 1.31 0.20 13.99
N GLY A 147 2.19 0.04 13.02
CA GLY A 147 2.04 -0.98 11.96
C GLY A 147 2.42 -0.47 10.59
N THR A 148 1.84 -1.06 9.56
CA THR A 148 2.28 -0.83 8.18
C THR A 148 1.10 -0.71 7.23
N ILE A 149 1.17 0.26 6.32
CA ILE A 149 0.27 0.40 5.17
C ILE A 149 1.13 0.22 3.92
N PRO A 150 0.71 -0.65 2.98
CA PRO A 150 1.43 -0.84 1.72
C PRO A 150 1.25 0.38 0.82
N MET A 151 2.12 0.51 -0.17
CA MET A 151 1.97 1.44 -1.28
C MET A 151 2.30 0.72 -2.59
N ARG A 152 1.81 1.23 -3.70
CA ARG A 152 2.02 0.64 -5.01
C ARG A 152 3.48 0.77 -5.45
N SER A 153 3.97 -0.23 -6.19
CA SER A 153 5.33 -0.24 -6.74
C SER A 153 5.46 0.57 -8.04
N ASP A 154 4.35 0.71 -8.80
CA ASP A 154 4.25 1.44 -10.07
C ASP A 154 4.16 2.97 -9.87
N ARG A 155 5.06 3.53 -9.10
CA ARG A 155 5.10 4.95 -8.73
C ARG A 155 6.17 5.72 -9.49
N PRO A 156 6.10 7.06 -9.55
CA PRO A 156 7.20 7.89 -10.04
C PRO A 156 8.51 7.55 -9.32
N SER A 157 9.63 7.52 -10.04
CA SER A 157 10.92 7.05 -9.53
C SER A 157 11.42 7.79 -8.29
N SER A 158 11.02 9.07 -8.15
CA SER A 158 11.33 9.90 -6.98
C SER A 158 10.38 9.67 -5.79
N CYS A 159 9.29 8.95 -6.02
CA CYS A 159 8.30 8.57 -5.02
C CYS A 159 8.51 7.13 -4.55
#